data_4d2bee0ac6c40691779f11e69c58d016
#
_entry.id   4d2bee0ac6c40691779f11e69c58d016
#
_cell.length_a   1.000
_cell.length_b   1.000
_cell.length_c   1.000
_cell.angle_alpha   90.00
_cell.angle_beta   90.00
_cell.angle_gamma   90.00
#
_symmetry.space_group_name_H-M   'P 1'
#
loop_
_entity.id
_entity.type
_entity.pdbx_description
1 polymer ?
#
loop_
_entity_poly.entity_id
_entity_poly.type
_entity_poly.pdbx_seq_one_letter_code
_entity_poly.pdbx_strand_id
1 'polypeptide(L)'
;MKKSLFPDGGVWLKGNIHSHSTVSDGMFSPRELAELYRDHGYAFLAMTDHNVLVSHSELPEDQIILLTGLEHDLEYSPDKCIHVVGIAAAGKEETEYLCKRYSPAELKDQRLVDLMREDGQFVSLAHPVWSRMGAEEILGLEGLHAVE
;
A
#
# COMPACT_ATOMS: atom_id res chain seq x y z
N MET A 1 17.43 23.05 14.85
CA MET A 1 16.18 23.61 14.32
C MET A 1 15.11 22.50 14.33
N LYS A 2 13.96 22.69 15.00
CA LYS A 2 12.83 21.77 14.84
C LYS A 2 12.25 22.01 13.46
N LYS A 3 12.35 21.03 12.55
CA LYS A 3 11.65 21.08 11.27
C LYS A 3 10.20 20.69 11.53
N SER A 4 9.23 21.56 11.21
CA SER A 4 7.83 21.15 11.14
C SER A 4 7.69 20.13 10.00
N LEU A 5 7.06 19.00 10.26
CA LEU A 5 6.76 17.98 9.26
C LEU A 5 5.56 18.38 8.40
N PHE A 6 4.75 19.32 8.91
CA PHE A 6 3.53 19.77 8.24
C PHE A 6 3.62 21.25 7.97
N PRO A 7 3.23 21.72 6.78
CA PRO A 7 3.18 23.14 6.46
C PRO A 7 2.11 23.86 7.29
N ASP A 8 2.42 25.08 7.70
CA ASP A 8 1.44 25.95 8.35
C ASP A 8 0.34 26.36 7.35
N GLY A 9 -0.90 26.34 7.77
CA GLY A 9 -2.05 26.79 6.96
C GLY A 9 -2.56 25.78 5.94
N GLY A 10 -2.17 24.51 6.04
CA GLY A 10 -2.73 23.43 5.22
C GLY A 10 -4.14 23.00 5.63
N VAL A 11 -4.77 22.21 4.79
CA VAL A 11 -6.05 21.52 5.08
C VAL A 11 -5.78 20.06 5.38
N TRP A 12 -6.37 19.55 6.46
CA TRP A 12 -6.31 18.13 6.78
C TRP A 12 -7.37 17.38 5.98
N LEU A 13 -6.94 16.36 5.24
CA LEU A 13 -7.81 15.48 4.49
C LEU A 13 -7.84 14.11 5.17
N LYS A 14 -9.03 13.55 5.31
CA LYS A 14 -9.23 12.18 5.76
C LYS A 14 -9.00 11.24 4.59
N GLY A 15 -8.12 10.26 4.76
CA GLY A 15 -7.82 9.28 3.72
C GLY A 15 -7.47 7.92 4.30
N ASN A 16 -7.47 6.91 3.43
CA ASN A 16 -6.96 5.58 3.74
C ASN A 16 -5.98 5.15 2.64
N ILE A 17 -4.86 4.57 3.05
CA ILE A 17 -3.79 4.13 2.16
C ILE A 17 -3.59 2.62 2.12
N HIS A 18 -4.50 1.86 2.75
CA HIS A 18 -4.45 0.40 2.77
C HIS A 18 -5.87 -0.16 2.82
N SER A 19 -6.32 -0.78 1.73
CA SER A 19 -7.64 -1.41 1.65
C SER A 19 -7.69 -2.47 0.57
N HIS A 20 -8.57 -3.46 0.74
CA HIS A 20 -8.77 -4.56 -0.19
C HIS A 20 -10.17 -4.55 -0.75
N SER A 21 -10.25 -4.87 -2.03
CA SER A 21 -11.50 -5.07 -2.75
C SER A 21 -11.71 -6.55 -3.11
N THR A 22 -12.79 -6.85 -3.83
CA THR A 22 -13.01 -8.21 -4.37
C THR A 22 -12.04 -8.58 -5.50
N VAL A 23 -11.09 -7.72 -5.84
CA VAL A 23 -9.97 -8.06 -6.73
C VAL A 23 -9.02 -9.03 -6.03
N SER A 24 -8.88 -8.93 -4.70
CA SER A 24 -8.17 -9.93 -3.89
C SER A 24 -9.12 -10.60 -2.89
N ASP A 25 -9.13 -10.18 -1.65
CA ASP A 25 -9.84 -10.83 -0.55
C ASP A 25 -10.79 -9.89 0.21
N GLY A 26 -10.98 -8.67 -0.29
CA GLY A 26 -11.91 -7.71 0.27
C GLY A 26 -13.37 -8.09 0.03
N MET A 27 -14.26 -7.52 0.82
CA MET A 27 -15.69 -7.83 0.81
C MET A 27 -16.47 -7.08 -0.28
N PHE A 28 -16.01 -5.88 -0.63
CA PHE A 28 -16.69 -4.97 -1.56
C PHE A 28 -15.98 -4.90 -2.90
N SER A 29 -16.73 -4.74 -3.98
CA SER A 29 -16.15 -4.41 -5.27
C SER A 29 -15.42 -3.05 -5.20
N PRO A 30 -14.48 -2.77 -6.12
CA PRO A 30 -13.78 -1.48 -6.14
C PRO A 30 -14.73 -0.28 -6.10
N ARG A 31 -15.82 -0.36 -6.83
CA ARG A 31 -16.86 0.69 -6.86
C ARG A 31 -17.56 0.86 -5.51
N GLU A 32 -18.05 -0.23 -4.94
CA GLU A 32 -18.73 -0.20 -3.63
C GLU A 32 -17.79 0.29 -2.53
N LEU A 33 -16.51 -0.11 -2.59
CA LEU A 33 -15.49 0.32 -1.67
C LEU A 33 -15.25 1.85 -1.77
N ALA A 34 -15.08 2.36 -2.99
CA ALA A 34 -14.93 3.80 -3.23
C ALA A 34 -16.13 4.60 -2.71
N GLU A 35 -17.35 4.14 -3.02
CA GLU A 35 -18.59 4.76 -2.55
C GLU A 35 -18.70 4.74 -1.03
N LEU A 36 -18.36 3.62 -0.39
CA LEU A 36 -18.38 3.48 1.06
C LEU A 36 -17.44 4.50 1.74
N TYR A 37 -16.20 4.61 1.26
CA TYR A 37 -15.24 5.55 1.81
C TYR A 37 -15.65 7.01 1.57
N ARG A 38 -16.11 7.33 0.37
CA ARG A 38 -16.66 8.65 0.03
C ARG A 38 -17.80 9.05 0.98
N ASP A 39 -18.75 8.15 1.19
CA ASP A 39 -19.96 8.41 2.00
C ASP A 39 -19.60 8.58 3.49
N HIS A 40 -18.43 8.09 3.90
CA HIS A 40 -17.85 8.30 5.23
C HIS A 40 -16.90 9.51 5.29
N GLY A 41 -16.87 10.35 4.24
CA GLY A 41 -16.13 11.61 4.21
C GLY A 41 -14.62 11.46 4.01
N TYR A 42 -14.17 10.38 3.38
CA TYR A 42 -12.79 10.23 2.95
C TYR A 42 -12.55 11.02 1.66
N ALA A 43 -11.45 11.74 1.60
CA ALA A 43 -11.04 12.52 0.45
C ALA A 43 -10.20 11.69 -0.54
N PHE A 44 -9.51 10.67 -0.05
CA PHE A 44 -8.73 9.76 -0.88
C PHE A 44 -8.73 8.34 -0.32
N LEU A 45 -8.54 7.37 -1.23
CA LEU A 45 -8.47 5.94 -0.94
C LEU A 45 -7.43 5.29 -1.84
N ALA A 46 -6.49 4.54 -1.25
CA ALA A 46 -5.67 3.58 -1.99
C ALA A 46 -6.32 2.20 -1.93
N MET A 47 -6.55 1.61 -3.09
CA MET A 47 -6.89 0.21 -3.22
C MET A 47 -5.60 -0.58 -3.40
N THR A 48 -5.31 -1.44 -2.45
CA THR A 48 -4.03 -2.14 -2.31
C THR A 48 -4.24 -3.64 -2.24
N ASP A 49 -4.93 -4.17 -3.22
CA ASP A 49 -5.23 -5.58 -3.32
C ASP A 49 -3.97 -6.44 -3.35
N HIS A 50 -4.04 -7.65 -2.80
CA HIS A 50 -2.90 -8.55 -2.65
C HIS A 50 -2.25 -8.92 -4.00
N ASN A 51 -0.97 -8.60 -4.14
CA ASN A 51 -0.09 -8.99 -5.26
C ASN A 51 -0.60 -8.57 -6.65
N VAL A 52 -1.50 -7.62 -6.72
CA VAL A 52 -2.04 -7.12 -7.98
C VAL A 52 -2.13 -5.60 -7.96
N LEU A 53 -1.59 -4.96 -8.98
CA LEU A 53 -1.68 -3.53 -9.18
C LEU A 53 -2.75 -3.27 -10.22
N VAL A 54 -3.86 -2.65 -9.83
CA VAL A 54 -4.97 -2.33 -10.73
C VAL A 54 -5.24 -0.84 -10.68
N SER A 55 -5.21 -0.21 -11.84
CA SER A 55 -5.75 1.14 -11.99
C SER A 55 -7.28 1.09 -12.06
N HIS A 56 -7.93 1.91 -11.28
CA HIS A 56 -9.39 2.04 -11.26
C HIS A 56 -9.85 3.31 -11.98
N SER A 57 -9.20 3.64 -13.10
CA SER A 57 -9.51 4.83 -13.92
C SER A 57 -10.94 4.84 -14.51
N GLU A 58 -11.61 3.70 -14.52
CA GLU A 58 -13.02 3.60 -14.92
C GLU A 58 -14.01 4.08 -13.85
N LEU A 59 -13.53 4.28 -12.59
CA LEU A 59 -14.38 4.80 -11.53
C LEU A 59 -14.37 6.34 -11.56
N PRO A 60 -15.53 6.96 -11.25
CA PRO A 60 -15.61 8.42 -11.24
C PRO A 60 -14.75 9.04 -10.13
N GLU A 61 -13.79 9.87 -10.50
CA GLU A 61 -12.86 10.57 -9.59
C GLU A 61 -13.45 11.87 -9.01
N ASP A 62 -14.64 12.26 -9.41
CA ASP A 62 -15.25 13.53 -9.04
C ASP A 62 -15.61 13.67 -7.55
N GLN A 63 -15.55 12.59 -6.79
CA GLN A 63 -16.01 12.57 -5.40
C GLN A 63 -15.00 11.99 -4.39
N ILE A 64 -13.99 11.26 -4.86
CA ILE A 64 -12.90 10.70 -4.03
C ILE A 64 -11.67 10.49 -4.91
N ILE A 65 -10.50 10.85 -4.41
CA ILE A 65 -9.24 10.60 -5.11
C ILE A 65 -8.86 9.13 -4.92
N LEU A 66 -8.76 8.38 -6.01
CA LEU A 66 -8.31 6.99 -5.99
C LEU A 66 -6.80 6.93 -6.26
N LEU A 67 -6.10 6.26 -5.37
CA LEU A 67 -4.67 6.00 -5.48
C LEU A 67 -4.47 4.55 -5.88
N THR A 68 -3.72 4.31 -6.94
CA THR A 68 -3.34 2.97 -7.39
C THR A 68 -2.26 2.41 -6.48
N GLY A 69 -2.49 1.22 -5.95
CA GLY A 69 -1.54 0.57 -5.07
C GLY A 69 -1.69 -0.95 -5.07
N LEU A 70 -0.84 -1.60 -4.31
CA LEU A 70 -0.93 -3.03 -4.03
C LEU A 70 -0.36 -3.32 -2.65
N GLU A 71 -0.70 -4.47 -2.11
CA GLU A 71 0.00 -5.05 -0.97
C GLU A 71 0.73 -6.32 -1.42
N HIS A 72 2.06 -6.30 -1.37
CA HIS A 72 2.85 -7.50 -1.54
C HIS A 72 2.89 -8.31 -0.26
N ASP A 73 2.62 -9.61 -0.38
CA ASP A 73 2.78 -10.58 0.69
C ASP A 73 3.94 -11.54 0.39
N LEU A 74 4.84 -11.69 1.37
CA LEU A 74 5.89 -12.70 1.39
C LEU A 74 5.63 -13.64 2.58
N GLU A 75 5.14 -14.82 2.31
CA GLU A 75 4.85 -15.83 3.33
C GLU A 75 6.08 -16.66 3.64
N TYR A 76 6.58 -16.60 4.89
CA TYR A 76 7.72 -17.40 5.37
C TYR A 76 7.30 -18.74 5.94
N SER A 77 6.14 -18.75 6.60
CA SER A 77 5.52 -19.93 7.23
C SER A 77 4.05 -19.61 7.47
N PRO A 78 3.22 -20.61 7.84
CA PRO A 78 1.83 -20.33 8.22
C PRO A 78 1.66 -19.30 9.36
N ASP A 79 2.73 -19.05 10.10
CA ASP A 79 2.72 -18.17 11.27
C ASP A 79 3.39 -16.82 11.05
N LYS A 80 4.05 -16.61 9.92
CA LYS A 80 4.87 -15.43 9.70
C LYS A 80 4.88 -15.01 8.24
N CYS A 81 4.58 -13.75 8.03
CA CYS A 81 4.65 -13.11 6.72
C CYS A 81 5.23 -11.70 6.84
N ILE A 82 5.57 -11.12 5.73
CA ILE A 82 5.82 -9.69 5.59
C ILE A 82 4.86 -9.16 4.53
N HIS A 83 4.15 -8.10 4.89
CA HIS A 83 3.28 -7.39 3.97
C HIS A 83 3.82 -5.98 3.75
N VAL A 84 3.93 -5.59 2.49
CA VAL A 84 4.46 -4.28 2.10
C VAL A 84 3.48 -3.62 1.15
N VAL A 85 2.91 -2.52 1.60
CA VAL A 85 2.05 -1.67 0.78
C VAL A 85 2.89 -0.74 -0.09
N GLY A 86 2.58 -0.73 -1.38
CA GLY A 86 3.10 0.23 -2.34
C GLY A 86 2.00 1.07 -2.96
N ILE A 87 2.19 2.38 -2.99
CA ILE A 87 1.33 3.28 -3.74
C ILE A 87 2.11 3.80 -4.94
N ALA A 88 1.60 3.57 -6.12
CA ALA A 88 2.26 3.89 -7.37
C ALA A 88 2.44 5.41 -7.54
N ALA A 89 3.55 5.81 -8.13
CA ALA A 89 3.72 7.17 -8.61
C ALA A 89 2.76 7.42 -9.79
N ALA A 90 2.30 8.66 -9.92
CA ALA A 90 1.40 9.04 -11.01
C ALA A 90 1.99 8.67 -12.38
N GLY A 91 1.20 7.99 -13.20
CA GLY A 91 1.60 7.52 -14.53
C GLY A 91 2.38 6.19 -14.56
N LYS A 92 2.50 5.52 -13.39
CA LYS A 92 3.11 4.20 -13.26
C LYS A 92 2.11 3.22 -12.69
N GLU A 93 1.28 2.66 -13.52
CA GLU A 93 0.12 1.86 -13.11
C GLU A 93 0.44 0.38 -13.01
N GLU A 94 1.42 -0.09 -13.79
CA GLU A 94 1.83 -1.50 -13.79
C GLU A 94 3.35 -1.64 -13.98
N THR A 95 3.96 -2.49 -13.17
CA THR A 95 5.32 -2.99 -13.39
C THR A 95 5.33 -4.50 -13.18
N GLU A 96 6.09 -5.22 -13.99
CA GLU A 96 6.07 -6.69 -14.03
C GLU A 96 6.37 -7.32 -12.67
N TYR A 97 7.33 -6.78 -11.91
CA TYR A 97 7.67 -7.35 -10.60
C TYR A 97 6.60 -7.11 -9.52
N LEU A 98 5.77 -6.07 -9.66
CA LEU A 98 4.71 -5.74 -8.72
C LEU A 98 3.49 -6.64 -8.86
N CYS A 99 3.28 -7.19 -10.05
CA CYS A 99 2.15 -8.08 -10.31
C CYS A 99 2.51 -9.56 -10.09
N LYS A 100 3.77 -9.86 -9.81
CA LYS A 100 4.23 -11.21 -9.55
C LYS A 100 4.25 -11.50 -8.04
N ARG A 101 3.62 -12.60 -7.64
CA ARG A 101 3.77 -13.11 -6.29
C ARG A 101 5.14 -13.78 -6.14
N TYR A 102 5.92 -13.34 -5.16
CA TYR A 102 7.24 -13.88 -4.87
C TYR A 102 7.21 -14.73 -3.61
N SER A 103 8.01 -15.79 -3.59
CA SER A 103 8.35 -16.47 -2.36
C SER A 103 9.56 -15.81 -1.68
N PRO A 104 9.76 -15.95 -0.37
CA PRO A 104 10.94 -15.43 0.32
C PRO A 104 12.26 -16.03 -0.17
N ALA A 105 12.21 -17.17 -0.88
CA ALA A 105 13.37 -17.77 -1.53
C ALA A 105 13.77 -17.04 -2.82
N GLU A 106 12.78 -16.48 -3.54
CA GLU A 106 12.99 -15.74 -4.77
C GLU A 106 13.32 -14.27 -4.51
N LEU A 107 12.67 -13.69 -3.50
CA LEU A 107 12.83 -12.27 -3.17
C LEU A 107 12.97 -12.08 -1.65
N LYS A 108 14.00 -11.37 -1.24
CA LYS A 108 14.19 -10.97 0.15
C LYS A 108 13.43 -9.69 0.45
N ASP A 109 13.01 -9.53 1.71
CA ASP A 109 12.21 -8.39 2.18
C ASP A 109 12.80 -7.04 1.79
N GLN A 110 14.08 -6.84 2.07
CA GLN A 110 14.78 -5.61 1.71
C GLN A 110 14.78 -5.40 0.19
N ARG A 111 14.97 -6.47 -0.60
CA ARG A 111 14.96 -6.33 -2.06
C ARG A 111 13.57 -5.98 -2.60
N LEU A 112 12.49 -6.44 -1.97
CA LEU A 112 11.13 -6.01 -2.30
C LEU A 112 10.97 -4.50 -2.06
N VAL A 113 11.37 -4.02 -0.87
CA VAL A 113 11.33 -2.58 -0.55
C VAL A 113 12.15 -1.77 -1.56
N ASP A 114 13.36 -2.24 -1.89
CA ASP A 114 14.24 -1.56 -2.86
C ASP A 114 13.59 -1.45 -4.24
N LEU A 115 13.02 -2.55 -4.75
CA LEU A 115 12.35 -2.57 -6.06
C LEU A 115 11.16 -1.60 -6.12
N MET A 116 10.33 -1.60 -5.09
CA MET A 116 9.18 -0.69 -5.03
C MET A 116 9.64 0.78 -4.97
N ARG A 117 10.74 1.06 -4.27
CA ARG A 117 11.34 2.40 -4.22
C ARG A 117 12.00 2.80 -5.52
N GLU A 118 12.72 1.89 -6.18
CA GLU A 118 13.33 2.11 -7.50
C GLU A 118 12.26 2.50 -8.53
N ASP A 119 11.05 1.97 -8.37
CA ASP A 119 9.90 2.34 -9.19
C ASP A 119 9.23 3.67 -8.78
N GLY A 120 9.70 4.29 -7.71
CA GLY A 120 9.22 5.57 -7.23
C GLY A 120 7.95 5.50 -6.39
N GLN A 121 7.61 4.33 -5.85
CA GLN A 121 6.43 4.16 -5.01
C GLN A 121 6.61 4.74 -3.62
N PHE A 122 5.50 5.14 -3.00
CA PHE A 122 5.43 5.27 -1.56
C PHE A 122 5.33 3.87 -0.96
N VAL A 123 6.24 3.51 -0.06
CA VAL A 123 6.38 2.16 0.50
C VAL A 123 6.14 2.19 2.00
N SER A 124 5.17 1.40 2.45
CA SER A 124 4.83 1.24 3.88
C SER A 124 4.86 -0.23 4.29
N LEU A 125 5.47 -0.51 5.44
CA LEU A 125 5.34 -1.81 6.07
C LEU A 125 3.93 -1.92 6.68
N ALA A 126 3.16 -2.91 6.23
CA ALA A 126 1.80 -3.14 6.70
C ALA A 126 1.78 -3.93 8.01
N HIS A 127 0.86 -3.59 8.90
CA HIS A 127 0.46 -4.31 10.13
C HIS A 127 1.50 -5.29 10.72
N PRO A 128 2.69 -4.85 11.12
CA PRO A 128 3.78 -5.74 11.54
C PRO A 128 3.40 -6.60 12.75
N VAL A 129 2.52 -6.13 13.63
CA VAL A 129 2.01 -6.90 14.77
C VAL A 129 1.21 -8.11 14.31
N TRP A 130 0.32 -7.92 13.33
CA TRP A 130 -0.45 -9.02 12.73
C TRP A 130 0.48 -10.00 12.01
N SER A 131 1.48 -9.51 11.32
CA SER A 131 2.50 -10.27 10.60
C SER A 131 3.50 -10.99 11.53
N ARG A 132 3.40 -10.78 12.84
CA ARG A 132 4.29 -11.32 13.87
C ARG A 132 5.77 -10.95 13.68
N MET A 133 6.01 -9.74 13.18
CA MET A 133 7.35 -9.20 13.04
C MET A 133 7.87 -8.67 14.37
N GLY A 134 9.11 -9.01 14.69
CA GLY A 134 9.84 -8.44 15.82
C GLY A 134 10.45 -7.08 15.51
N ALA A 135 10.75 -6.32 16.55
CA ALA A 135 11.38 -5.00 16.39
C ALA A 135 12.71 -5.04 15.62
N GLU A 136 13.52 -6.08 15.81
CA GLU A 136 14.80 -6.23 15.10
C GLU A 136 14.61 -6.42 13.60
N GLU A 137 13.55 -7.12 13.20
CA GLU A 137 13.22 -7.33 11.78
C GLU A 137 12.73 -6.04 11.12
N ILE A 138 11.89 -5.27 11.83
CA ILE A 138 11.40 -3.98 11.35
C ILE A 138 12.55 -2.98 11.21
N LEU A 139 13.41 -2.90 12.22
CA LEU A 139 14.58 -2.01 12.23
C LEU A 139 15.66 -2.42 11.22
N GLY A 140 15.64 -3.66 10.78
CA GLY A 140 16.52 -4.18 9.73
C GLY A 140 16.11 -3.77 8.30
N LEU A 141 14.89 -3.23 8.12
CA LEU A 141 14.41 -2.76 6.83
C LEU A 141 14.75 -1.27 6.63
N GLU A 142 15.45 -0.99 5.55
CA GLU A 142 15.81 0.37 5.16
C GLU A 142 14.88 0.88 4.06
N GLY A 143 14.68 2.20 4.04
CA GLY A 143 13.98 2.84 2.93
C GLY A 143 12.45 2.84 3.00
N LEU A 144 11.84 2.33 4.05
CA LEU A 144 10.42 2.51 4.28
C LEU A 144 10.07 4.00 4.45
N HIS A 145 8.95 4.42 3.88
CA HIS A 145 8.40 5.76 4.11
C HIS A 145 7.51 5.80 5.34
N ALA A 146 6.89 4.67 5.67
CA ALA A 146 5.99 4.53 6.82
C ALA A 146 5.99 3.10 7.37
N VAL A 147 5.47 2.96 8.57
CA VAL A 147 5.09 1.69 9.22
C VAL A 147 3.68 1.88 9.76
N GLU A 148 2.82 0.95 9.48
CA GLU A 148 1.45 0.93 9.96
C GLU A 148 1.35 0.52 11.45
#